data_6ba48a5e3b2be4d519ce89c5940ad8bb
#
_entry.id   6ba48a5e3b2be4d519ce89c5940ad8bb
#
_cell.length_a   1.000
_cell.length_b   1.000
_cell.length_c   1.000
_cell.angle_alpha   90.00
_cell.angle_beta   90.00
_cell.angle_gamma   90.00
#
_symmetry.space_group_name_H-M   'P 1'
#
loop_
_entity.id
_entity.type
_entity.pdbx_description
1 polymer ?
#
loop_
_entity_poly.entity_id
_entity_poly.type
_entity_poly.pdbx_seq_one_letter_code
_entity_poly.pdbx_strand_id
1 'polypeptide(L)'
;EGVTQVLLAIPSISRVRRNEIINFLEPLKVIVRSLPGVSELAQGKVKIDSLLQINLIDLLGRKPTEPNTELLKIKIRDKYVLVTGAGGSIGSELCRQIVILRPKKLILFEINEFSLYQVELELRKINLQGIEIVPIMGSIRDRKRLEIIFNHYMIQTIYHAAAYKHVPLVESNQSEGVLNNIIGTMRVAEAAIATKVETFVLISTDKAVRPSNTMGATKRVAELVLQALAKESSSTCFTMVRFGNVLDSSGSVIPLFKKQINEGGPVTVTDINIVRFFMTISEAVELVIQAGAMGKGGDVFVLDMGEPVKIYELAKKMIQLSGLQLKDENNPDGDIEVKFTGLRPGEKLYEELLIGENSIKTDNTLIMRAEEKMLDWSV
;
A
#
# COMPACT_ATOMS: atom_id res chain seq x y z
N GLU A 1 -40.63 -12.08 -2.50
CA GLU A 1 -40.55 -11.43 -3.81
C GLU A 1 -39.09 -11.61 -4.28
N GLY A 2 -38.86 -12.42 -5.35
CA GLY A 2 -37.56 -12.91 -5.80
C GLY A 2 -36.52 -11.87 -6.26
N VAL A 3 -36.25 -10.86 -5.45
CA VAL A 3 -35.18 -9.90 -5.67
C VAL A 3 -33.85 -10.59 -5.37
N THR A 4 -32.98 -10.71 -6.36
CA THR A 4 -31.65 -11.31 -6.26
C THR A 4 -30.52 -10.28 -6.26
N GLN A 5 -30.79 -9.04 -6.71
CA GLN A 5 -29.79 -7.98 -6.78
C GLN A 5 -30.38 -6.64 -6.36
N VAL A 6 -29.58 -5.85 -5.66
CA VAL A 6 -29.87 -4.46 -5.28
C VAL A 6 -28.77 -3.55 -5.85
N LEU A 7 -29.18 -2.52 -6.60
CA LEU A 7 -28.28 -1.51 -7.15
C LEU A 7 -28.42 -0.22 -6.32
N LEU A 8 -27.34 0.18 -5.61
CA LEU A 8 -27.26 1.44 -4.90
C LEU A 8 -26.95 2.57 -5.89
N ALA A 9 -28.01 3.22 -6.42
CA ALA A 9 -27.90 4.32 -7.37
C ALA A 9 -27.84 5.69 -6.69
N ILE A 10 -27.07 5.81 -5.61
CA ILE A 10 -26.95 7.00 -4.75
C ILE A 10 -25.48 7.40 -4.54
N PRO A 11 -24.75 7.75 -5.63
CA PRO A 11 -23.30 7.98 -5.58
C PRO A 11 -22.90 9.17 -4.68
N SER A 12 -23.80 10.13 -4.47
CA SER A 12 -23.56 11.36 -3.69
C SER A 12 -23.89 11.22 -2.21
N ILE A 13 -24.42 10.08 -1.75
CA ILE A 13 -24.75 9.86 -0.35
C ILE A 13 -23.49 9.77 0.52
N SER A 14 -23.57 10.25 1.78
CA SER A 14 -22.48 10.10 2.73
C SER A 14 -22.13 8.63 2.96
N ARG A 15 -20.85 8.32 3.20
CA ARG A 15 -20.38 6.95 3.47
C ARG A 15 -21.07 6.35 4.70
N VAL A 16 -21.31 7.15 5.73
CA VAL A 16 -22.04 6.71 6.94
C VAL A 16 -23.41 6.16 6.55
N ARG A 17 -24.17 6.94 5.78
CA ARG A 17 -25.51 6.51 5.36
C ARG A 17 -25.48 5.35 4.38
N ARG A 18 -24.45 5.28 3.53
CA ARG A 18 -24.23 4.12 2.65
C ARG A 18 -24.00 2.86 3.47
N ASN A 19 -23.15 2.92 4.51
CA ASN A 19 -22.88 1.79 5.41
C ASN A 19 -24.13 1.34 6.17
N GLU A 20 -24.97 2.27 6.61
CA GLU A 20 -26.27 1.92 7.21
C GLU A 20 -27.15 1.12 6.25
N ILE A 21 -27.20 1.52 4.98
CA ILE A 21 -27.98 0.82 3.95
C ILE A 21 -27.35 -0.56 3.66
N ILE A 22 -26.03 -0.65 3.57
CA ILE A 22 -25.32 -1.92 3.37
C ILE A 22 -25.60 -2.87 4.55
N ASN A 23 -25.47 -2.42 5.78
CA ASN A 23 -25.76 -3.22 6.97
C ASN A 23 -27.24 -3.64 7.03
N PHE A 24 -28.16 -2.80 6.55
CA PHE A 24 -29.58 -3.16 6.41
C PHE A 24 -29.82 -4.25 5.38
N LEU A 25 -29.05 -4.23 4.28
CA LEU A 25 -29.15 -5.24 3.19
C LEU A 25 -28.39 -6.53 3.52
N GLU A 26 -27.43 -6.48 4.44
CA GLU A 26 -26.57 -7.60 4.81
C GLU A 26 -27.34 -8.90 5.15
N PRO A 27 -28.44 -8.90 5.94
CA PRO A 27 -29.20 -10.09 6.23
C PRO A 27 -30.08 -10.60 5.07
N LEU A 28 -30.24 -9.80 4.02
CA LEU A 28 -31.03 -10.15 2.85
C LEU A 28 -30.16 -10.91 1.84
N LYS A 29 -30.65 -12.01 1.31
CA LYS A 29 -29.95 -12.82 0.28
C LYS A 29 -29.91 -12.08 -1.06
N VAL A 30 -29.21 -10.94 -1.16
CA VAL A 30 -29.16 -10.12 -2.36
C VAL A 30 -27.72 -9.71 -2.69
N ILE A 31 -27.37 -9.79 -3.96
CA ILE A 31 -26.10 -9.24 -4.46
C ILE A 31 -26.24 -7.71 -4.44
N VAL A 32 -25.39 -7.03 -3.67
CA VAL A 32 -25.43 -5.56 -3.61
C VAL A 32 -24.36 -4.98 -4.53
N ARG A 33 -24.79 -4.09 -5.43
CA ARG A 33 -23.91 -3.37 -6.36
C ARG A 33 -24.08 -1.88 -6.16
N SER A 34 -23.05 -1.11 -6.48
CA SER A 34 -23.05 0.36 -6.36
C SER A 34 -22.72 1.01 -7.70
N LEU A 35 -23.37 2.12 -8.03
CA LEU A 35 -22.95 2.97 -9.13
C LEU A 35 -21.75 3.82 -8.71
N PRO A 36 -20.73 3.93 -9.56
CA PRO A 36 -19.61 4.84 -9.34
C PRO A 36 -20.09 6.29 -9.33
N GLY A 37 -19.42 7.17 -8.60
CA GLY A 37 -19.70 8.60 -8.60
C GLY A 37 -19.47 9.23 -9.97
N VAL A 38 -20.23 10.30 -10.29
CA VAL A 38 -20.08 11.05 -11.55
C VAL A 38 -18.64 11.54 -11.74
N SER A 39 -17.96 11.92 -10.65
CA SER A 39 -16.55 12.32 -10.65
C SER A 39 -15.60 11.19 -11.04
N GLU A 40 -15.88 9.94 -10.63
CA GLU A 40 -15.07 8.76 -10.95
C GLU A 40 -15.27 8.35 -12.42
N LEU A 41 -16.50 8.48 -12.92
CA LEU A 41 -16.84 8.29 -14.33
C LEU A 41 -16.20 9.36 -15.22
N ALA A 42 -16.27 10.63 -14.81
CA ALA A 42 -15.68 11.74 -15.55
C ALA A 42 -14.15 11.68 -15.61
N GLN A 43 -13.50 11.09 -14.59
CA GLN A 43 -12.06 10.86 -14.56
C GLN A 43 -11.62 9.60 -15.31
N GLY A 44 -12.54 8.86 -15.93
CA GLY A 44 -12.24 7.62 -16.66
C GLY A 44 -11.74 6.46 -15.77
N LYS A 45 -11.88 6.59 -14.45
CA LYS A 45 -11.44 5.56 -13.49
C LYS A 45 -12.29 4.30 -13.53
N VAL A 46 -13.53 4.41 -14.00
CA VAL A 46 -14.48 3.29 -14.05
C VAL A 46 -15.30 3.35 -15.33
N LYS A 47 -15.45 2.23 -16.02
CA LYS A 47 -16.39 2.12 -17.15
C LYS A 47 -17.79 1.86 -16.60
N ILE A 48 -18.82 2.37 -17.31
CA ILE A 48 -20.24 2.18 -16.95
C ILE A 48 -20.62 0.69 -16.84
N ASP A 49 -19.94 -0.19 -17.62
CA ASP A 49 -20.15 -1.64 -17.58
C ASP A 49 -19.61 -2.33 -16.32
N SER A 50 -18.76 -1.68 -15.53
CA SER A 50 -18.32 -2.19 -14.24
C SER A 50 -19.26 -1.70 -13.14
N LEU A 51 -20.43 -2.33 -13.04
CA LEU A 51 -21.23 -2.25 -11.82
C LEU A 51 -20.37 -2.80 -10.68
N LEU A 52 -19.77 -1.90 -9.89
CA LEU A 52 -18.87 -2.26 -8.81
C LEU A 52 -19.67 -3.07 -7.78
N GLN A 53 -19.22 -4.29 -7.52
CA GLN A 53 -19.50 -4.90 -6.22
C GLN A 53 -19.14 -3.86 -5.15
N ILE A 54 -19.89 -3.80 -4.05
CA ILE A 54 -19.69 -2.80 -2.99
C ILE A 54 -18.23 -2.57 -2.73
N ASN A 55 -17.85 -1.30 -2.74
CA ASN A 55 -16.47 -0.93 -2.52
C ASN A 55 -16.12 -1.30 -1.07
N LEU A 56 -15.16 -2.19 -0.89
CA LEU A 56 -14.69 -2.62 0.44
C LEU A 56 -14.26 -1.45 1.33
N ILE A 57 -13.96 -0.31 0.72
CA ILE A 57 -13.72 0.97 1.40
C ILE A 57 -14.93 1.38 2.24
N ASP A 58 -16.14 1.15 1.73
CA ASP A 58 -17.38 1.49 2.43
C ASP A 58 -17.57 0.61 3.67
N LEU A 59 -17.02 -0.62 3.67
CA LEU A 59 -17.06 -1.53 4.82
C LEU A 59 -16.11 -1.12 5.96
N LEU A 60 -15.06 -0.34 5.66
CA LEU A 60 -14.08 0.07 6.66
C LEU A 60 -14.51 1.30 7.47
N GLY A 61 -15.60 1.98 7.11
CA GLY A 61 -16.10 3.17 7.82
C GLY A 61 -15.14 4.36 7.85
N ARG A 62 -14.01 4.30 7.12
CA ARG A 62 -12.95 5.30 7.15
C ARG A 62 -13.37 6.56 6.37
N LYS A 63 -13.24 7.73 7.01
CA LYS A 63 -13.49 9.02 6.37
C LYS A 63 -12.28 9.45 5.56
N PRO A 64 -12.42 9.82 4.27
CA PRO A 64 -11.33 10.46 3.54
C PRO A 64 -11.01 11.80 4.17
N THR A 65 -9.74 12.12 4.27
CA THR A 65 -9.27 13.45 4.67
C THR A 65 -8.82 14.17 3.42
N GLU A 66 -9.10 15.47 3.33
CA GLU A 66 -8.60 16.27 2.22
C GLU A 66 -7.08 16.36 2.26
N PRO A 67 -6.38 16.07 1.14
CA PRO A 67 -4.93 16.10 1.11
C PRO A 67 -4.38 17.51 1.20
N ASN A 68 -3.26 17.67 1.87
CA ASN A 68 -2.51 18.93 1.81
C ASN A 68 -1.80 19.05 0.44
N THR A 69 -2.41 19.83 -0.45
CA THR A 69 -1.95 19.98 -1.84
C THR A 69 -0.55 20.57 -1.97
N GLU A 70 -0.10 21.36 -1.00
CA GLU A 70 1.26 21.92 -1.01
C GLU A 70 2.30 20.84 -0.66
N LEU A 71 2.05 20.04 0.40
CA LEU A 71 2.94 18.93 0.74
C LEU A 71 3.08 17.93 -0.41
N LEU A 72 2.00 17.67 -1.17
CA LEU A 72 2.06 16.78 -2.32
C LEU A 72 3.03 17.27 -3.41
N LYS A 73 3.21 18.57 -3.57
CA LYS A 73 3.99 19.16 -4.68
C LYS A 73 5.48 19.34 -4.35
N ILE A 74 5.83 19.59 -3.09
CA ILE A 74 7.18 20.09 -2.67
C ILE A 74 8.33 19.24 -3.22
N LYS A 75 8.21 17.92 -3.20
CA LYS A 75 9.29 17.00 -3.62
C LYS A 75 9.07 16.38 -5.01
N ILE A 76 8.05 16.82 -5.73
CA ILE A 76 7.64 16.20 -7.01
C ILE A 76 7.59 17.25 -8.14
N ARG A 77 6.90 18.37 -7.91
CA ARG A 77 6.68 19.35 -8.96
C ARG A 77 8.01 19.89 -9.50
N ASP A 78 8.15 19.87 -10.82
CA ASP A 78 9.34 20.31 -11.55
C ASP A 78 10.64 19.57 -11.18
N LYS A 79 10.53 18.37 -10.52
CA LYS A 79 11.65 17.51 -10.13
C LYS A 79 11.79 16.31 -11.04
N TYR A 80 12.99 15.74 -11.07
CA TYR A 80 13.29 14.43 -11.67
C TYR A 80 13.04 13.36 -10.61
N VAL A 81 11.96 12.60 -10.77
CA VAL A 81 11.46 11.63 -9.78
C VAL A 81 11.65 10.21 -10.26
N LEU A 82 12.18 9.36 -9.40
CA LEU A 82 12.33 7.93 -9.66
C LEU A 82 11.50 7.11 -8.68
N VAL A 83 10.78 6.11 -9.18
CA VAL A 83 10.06 5.13 -8.38
C VAL A 83 10.66 3.76 -8.62
N THR A 84 11.21 3.12 -7.58
CA THR A 84 11.64 1.71 -7.66
C THR A 84 10.47 0.79 -7.32
N GLY A 85 10.44 -0.40 -7.93
CA GLY A 85 9.29 -1.29 -7.79
C GLY A 85 8.02 -0.67 -8.42
N ALA A 86 8.20 0.06 -9.52
CA ALA A 86 7.16 0.84 -10.19
C ALA A 86 5.97 -0.02 -10.66
N GLY A 87 6.19 -1.31 -10.94
CA GLY A 87 5.16 -2.27 -11.34
C GLY A 87 4.37 -2.89 -10.18
N GLY A 88 4.79 -2.69 -8.93
CA GLY A 88 4.09 -3.17 -7.74
C GLY A 88 2.83 -2.33 -7.41
N SER A 89 1.97 -2.84 -6.51
CA SER A 89 0.71 -2.14 -6.16
C SER A 89 0.92 -0.72 -5.63
N ILE A 90 1.90 -0.52 -4.73
CA ILE A 90 2.24 0.81 -4.20
C ILE A 90 3.01 1.63 -5.23
N GLY A 91 4.00 1.01 -5.91
CA GLY A 91 4.83 1.70 -6.90
C GLY A 91 4.03 2.24 -8.07
N SER A 92 3.09 1.46 -8.61
CA SER A 92 2.23 1.90 -9.73
C SER A 92 1.30 3.04 -9.31
N GLU A 93 0.75 2.99 -8.10
CA GLU A 93 -0.09 4.09 -7.59
C GLU A 93 0.74 5.35 -7.31
N LEU A 94 1.96 5.21 -6.77
CA LEU A 94 2.91 6.33 -6.67
C LEU A 94 3.10 6.98 -8.04
N CYS A 95 3.36 6.20 -9.07
CA CYS A 95 3.54 6.72 -10.43
C CYS A 95 2.29 7.44 -10.95
N ARG A 96 1.07 6.90 -10.69
CA ARG A 96 -0.19 7.56 -11.09
C ARG A 96 -0.37 8.91 -10.42
N GLN A 97 -0.13 9.01 -9.12
CA GLN A 97 -0.29 10.27 -8.39
C GLN A 97 0.84 11.26 -8.73
N ILE A 98 2.08 10.79 -8.87
CA ILE A 98 3.22 11.62 -9.21
C ILE A 98 3.05 12.27 -10.59
N VAL A 99 2.59 11.54 -11.61
CA VAL A 99 2.42 12.10 -12.96
C VAL A 99 1.43 13.28 -12.98
N ILE A 100 0.40 13.24 -12.13
CA ILE A 100 -0.60 14.33 -12.00
C ILE A 100 0.02 15.57 -11.33
N LEU A 101 1.01 15.37 -10.45
CA LEU A 101 1.69 16.45 -9.71
C LEU A 101 2.76 17.19 -10.52
N ARG A 102 2.89 16.87 -11.81
CA ARG A 102 3.78 17.54 -12.79
C ARG A 102 5.25 17.48 -12.43
N PRO A 103 5.86 16.29 -12.30
CA PRO A 103 7.32 16.20 -12.26
C PRO A 103 7.90 16.69 -13.60
N LYS A 104 9.17 17.08 -13.61
CA LYS A 104 9.88 17.38 -14.86
C LYS A 104 10.07 16.09 -15.69
N LYS A 105 10.34 14.96 -15.00
CA LYS A 105 10.46 13.64 -15.59
C LYS A 105 10.12 12.57 -14.55
N LEU A 106 9.46 11.50 -14.94
CA LEU A 106 9.15 10.35 -14.09
C LEU A 106 9.89 9.10 -14.61
N ILE A 107 10.76 8.54 -13.79
CA ILE A 107 11.53 7.33 -14.09
C ILE A 107 10.89 6.14 -13.36
N LEU A 108 10.50 5.11 -14.12
CA LEU A 108 9.93 3.86 -13.64
C LEU A 108 11.04 2.82 -13.57
N PHE A 109 11.49 2.43 -12.38
CA PHE A 109 12.53 1.42 -12.22
C PHE A 109 11.93 0.12 -11.69
N GLU A 110 11.98 -0.96 -12.49
CA GLU A 110 11.31 -2.22 -12.17
C GLU A 110 12.15 -3.40 -12.72
N ILE A 111 12.18 -4.51 -11.98
CA ILE A 111 12.85 -5.73 -12.41
C ILE A 111 11.98 -6.60 -13.32
N ASN A 112 10.66 -6.56 -13.10
CA ASN A 112 9.70 -7.36 -13.85
C ASN A 112 9.27 -6.62 -15.14
N GLU A 113 9.67 -7.13 -16.29
CA GLU A 113 9.36 -6.56 -17.59
C GLU A 113 7.86 -6.35 -17.82
N PHE A 114 7.05 -7.37 -17.56
CA PHE A 114 5.62 -7.33 -17.79
C PHE A 114 4.93 -6.25 -16.93
N SER A 115 5.29 -6.19 -15.65
CA SER A 115 4.73 -5.19 -14.73
C SER A 115 5.14 -3.77 -15.13
N LEU A 116 6.39 -3.59 -15.59
CA LEU A 116 6.88 -2.31 -16.10
C LEU A 116 6.10 -1.86 -17.35
N TYR A 117 5.92 -2.77 -18.31
CA TYR A 117 5.13 -2.52 -19.52
C TYR A 117 3.69 -2.13 -19.20
N GLN A 118 3.04 -2.84 -18.28
CA GLN A 118 1.66 -2.57 -17.88
C GLN A 118 1.50 -1.15 -17.29
N VAL A 119 2.36 -0.78 -16.35
CA VAL A 119 2.29 0.53 -15.70
C VAL A 119 2.63 1.65 -16.68
N GLU A 120 3.59 1.46 -17.58
CA GLU A 120 3.91 2.42 -18.63
C GLU A 120 2.71 2.69 -19.54
N LEU A 121 2.07 1.63 -20.06
CA LEU A 121 0.88 1.77 -20.90
C LEU A 121 -0.25 2.52 -20.20
N GLU A 122 -0.47 2.23 -18.92
CA GLU A 122 -1.48 2.90 -18.12
C GLU A 122 -1.17 4.39 -17.97
N LEU A 123 0.07 4.71 -17.56
CA LEU A 123 0.51 6.08 -17.33
C LEU A 123 0.45 6.93 -18.61
N ARG A 124 0.78 6.37 -19.77
CA ARG A 124 0.65 7.08 -21.06
C ARG A 124 -0.77 7.53 -21.36
N LYS A 125 -1.79 6.77 -20.90
CA LYS A 125 -3.21 7.12 -21.10
C LYS A 125 -3.66 8.28 -20.21
N ILE A 126 -3.13 8.38 -18.99
CA ILE A 126 -3.51 9.41 -18.01
C ILE A 126 -2.59 10.65 -18.05
N ASN A 127 -1.48 10.57 -18.77
CA ASN A 127 -0.49 11.64 -18.89
C ASN A 127 -0.95 12.74 -19.88
N LEU A 128 -2.02 13.43 -19.53
CA LEU A 128 -2.58 14.51 -20.35
C LEU A 128 -1.67 15.72 -20.53
N GLN A 129 -0.58 15.80 -19.73
CA GLN A 129 0.32 16.95 -19.68
C GLN A 129 1.62 16.74 -20.45
N GLY A 130 1.80 15.57 -21.07
CA GLY A 130 2.99 15.25 -21.84
C GLY A 130 4.28 15.15 -21.01
N ILE A 131 4.18 14.76 -19.72
CA ILE A 131 5.34 14.49 -18.87
C ILE A 131 6.15 13.36 -19.50
N GLU A 132 7.48 13.51 -19.54
CA GLU A 132 8.35 12.45 -20.01
C GLU A 132 8.40 11.30 -18.99
N ILE A 133 7.92 10.12 -19.41
CA ILE A 133 7.90 8.89 -18.63
C ILE A 133 8.97 7.96 -19.21
N VAL A 134 9.91 7.52 -18.37
CA VAL A 134 11.06 6.70 -18.78
C VAL A 134 10.99 5.35 -18.07
N PRO A 135 10.60 4.26 -18.76
CA PRO A 135 10.65 2.92 -18.19
C PRO A 135 12.09 2.37 -18.24
N ILE A 136 12.57 1.90 -17.10
CA ILE A 136 13.92 1.29 -16.98
C ILE A 136 13.81 -0.04 -16.27
N MET A 137 14.24 -1.09 -16.96
CA MET A 137 14.36 -2.43 -16.43
C MET A 137 15.67 -2.58 -15.65
N GLY A 138 15.59 -3.04 -14.38
CA GLY A 138 16.81 -3.25 -13.59
C GLY A 138 16.55 -3.73 -12.17
N SER A 139 17.61 -4.26 -11.56
CA SER A 139 17.61 -4.72 -10.17
C SER A 139 18.16 -3.64 -9.24
N ILE A 140 17.50 -3.44 -8.09
CA ILE A 140 17.99 -2.55 -7.03
C ILE A 140 19.29 -3.02 -6.37
N ARG A 141 19.72 -4.26 -6.65
CA ARG A 141 21.00 -4.80 -6.17
C ARG A 141 22.21 -4.31 -6.97
N ASP A 142 22.00 -3.80 -8.18
CA ASP A 142 23.08 -3.32 -9.08
C ASP A 142 23.38 -1.83 -8.83
N ARG A 143 24.26 -1.57 -7.86
CA ARG A 143 24.67 -0.21 -7.49
C ARG A 143 25.25 0.56 -8.68
N LYS A 144 26.12 -0.04 -9.49
CA LYS A 144 26.77 0.65 -10.61
C LYS A 144 25.74 1.13 -11.62
N ARG A 145 24.77 0.27 -11.96
CA ARG A 145 23.68 0.63 -12.87
C ARG A 145 22.80 1.76 -12.28
N LEU A 146 22.51 1.71 -10.96
CA LEU A 146 21.76 2.77 -10.27
C LEU A 146 22.50 4.11 -10.34
N GLU A 147 23.81 4.16 -10.04
CA GLU A 147 24.62 5.38 -10.13
C GLU A 147 24.62 5.97 -11.54
N ILE A 148 24.75 5.13 -12.58
CA ILE A 148 24.68 5.57 -13.99
C ILE A 148 23.32 6.21 -14.29
N ILE A 149 22.21 5.55 -13.87
CA ILE A 149 20.85 6.01 -14.12
C ILE A 149 20.60 7.33 -13.36
N PHE A 150 20.97 7.41 -12.08
CA PHE A 150 20.74 8.59 -11.25
C PHE A 150 21.49 9.81 -11.77
N ASN A 151 22.73 9.65 -12.20
CA ASN A 151 23.50 10.71 -12.83
C ASN A 151 22.93 11.11 -14.20
N HIS A 152 22.60 10.14 -15.06
CA HIS A 152 22.11 10.40 -16.40
C HIS A 152 20.80 11.20 -16.39
N TYR A 153 19.87 10.82 -15.49
CA TYR A 153 18.57 11.47 -15.38
C TYR A 153 18.52 12.57 -14.33
N MET A 154 19.65 12.87 -13.65
CA MET A 154 19.76 13.91 -12.61
C MET A 154 18.68 13.76 -11.53
N ILE A 155 18.51 12.53 -11.00
CA ILE A 155 17.44 12.20 -10.06
C ILE A 155 17.53 13.07 -8.82
N GLN A 156 16.41 13.68 -8.42
CA GLN A 156 16.29 14.53 -7.23
C GLN A 156 15.46 13.88 -6.12
N THR A 157 14.44 13.10 -6.48
CA THR A 157 13.54 12.43 -5.52
C THR A 157 13.39 10.95 -5.87
N ILE A 158 13.56 10.09 -4.87
CA ILE A 158 13.36 8.65 -4.99
C ILE A 158 12.23 8.20 -4.04
N TYR A 159 11.24 7.49 -4.59
CA TYR A 159 10.29 6.69 -3.83
C TYR A 159 10.68 5.22 -3.97
N HIS A 160 11.17 4.62 -2.88
CA HIS A 160 11.69 3.26 -2.88
C HIS A 160 10.62 2.27 -2.41
N ALA A 161 9.89 1.68 -3.38
CA ALA A 161 8.83 0.70 -3.13
C ALA A 161 9.21 -0.74 -3.51
N ALA A 162 10.40 -0.96 -4.08
CA ALA A 162 10.88 -2.29 -4.42
C ALA A 162 11.22 -3.10 -3.15
N ALA A 163 10.45 -4.17 -2.90
CA ALA A 163 10.70 -5.10 -1.80
C ALA A 163 9.96 -6.42 -2.02
N TYR A 164 10.47 -7.51 -1.46
CA TYR A 164 9.71 -8.74 -1.25
C TYR A 164 8.87 -8.60 0.01
N LYS A 165 7.54 -8.79 -0.10
CA LYS A 165 6.57 -8.51 0.97
C LYS A 165 5.80 -9.72 1.48
N HIS A 166 5.77 -10.83 0.72
CA HIS A 166 5.01 -12.01 1.10
C HIS A 166 5.72 -12.79 2.19
N VAL A 167 5.21 -12.69 3.44
CA VAL A 167 5.83 -13.32 4.61
C VAL A 167 6.16 -14.79 4.38
N PRO A 168 5.23 -15.69 3.95
CA PRO A 168 5.57 -17.10 3.78
C PRO A 168 6.65 -17.35 2.72
N LEU A 169 6.67 -16.56 1.64
CA LEU A 169 7.70 -16.71 0.60
C LEU A 169 9.07 -16.25 1.09
N VAL A 170 9.13 -15.16 1.85
CA VAL A 170 10.40 -14.66 2.41
C VAL A 170 10.91 -15.59 3.51
N GLU A 171 10.04 -16.18 4.34
CA GLU A 171 10.42 -17.21 5.31
C GLU A 171 11.08 -18.42 4.63
N SER A 172 10.57 -18.86 3.50
CA SER A 172 11.13 -19.96 2.73
C SER A 172 12.35 -19.57 1.89
N ASN A 173 12.64 -18.26 1.73
CA ASN A 173 13.71 -17.72 0.89
C ASN A 173 14.42 -16.56 1.60
N GLN A 174 14.91 -16.80 2.81
CA GLN A 174 15.44 -15.75 3.70
C GLN A 174 16.60 -14.98 3.08
N SER A 175 17.56 -15.68 2.44
CA SER A 175 18.70 -15.04 1.77
C SER A 175 18.25 -14.06 0.68
N GLU A 176 17.26 -14.42 -0.13
CA GLU A 176 16.70 -13.51 -1.14
C GLU A 176 16.00 -12.30 -0.50
N GLY A 177 15.29 -12.51 0.63
CA GLY A 177 14.72 -11.43 1.43
C GLY A 177 15.80 -10.45 1.91
N VAL A 178 16.90 -10.96 2.47
CA VAL A 178 18.04 -10.13 2.91
C VAL A 178 18.69 -9.41 1.74
N LEU A 179 19.02 -10.12 0.66
CA LEU A 179 19.69 -9.54 -0.51
C LEU A 179 18.85 -8.46 -1.19
N ASN A 180 17.53 -8.64 -1.27
CA ASN A 180 16.67 -7.66 -1.90
C ASN A 180 16.29 -6.51 -0.96
N ASN A 181 15.76 -6.82 0.23
CA ASN A 181 15.17 -5.80 1.08
C ASN A 181 16.21 -5.02 1.89
N ILE A 182 17.33 -5.64 2.29
CA ILE A 182 18.39 -4.96 3.04
C ILE A 182 19.45 -4.46 2.07
N ILE A 183 20.17 -5.39 1.40
CA ILE A 183 21.30 -5.03 0.54
C ILE A 183 20.83 -4.19 -0.64
N GLY A 184 19.71 -4.55 -1.27
CA GLY A 184 19.12 -3.76 -2.36
C GLY A 184 18.79 -2.33 -1.91
N THR A 185 18.11 -2.14 -0.77
CA THR A 185 17.82 -0.80 -0.22
C THR A 185 19.10 -0.02 0.07
N MET A 186 20.10 -0.67 0.69
CA MET A 186 21.41 -0.06 0.96
C MET A 186 22.09 0.40 -0.35
N ARG A 187 22.07 -0.42 -1.40
CA ARG A 187 22.66 -0.05 -2.70
C ARG A 187 21.97 1.14 -3.36
N VAL A 188 20.63 1.21 -3.27
CA VAL A 188 19.89 2.38 -3.77
C VAL A 188 20.24 3.63 -2.96
N ALA A 189 20.35 3.52 -1.62
CA ALA A 189 20.71 4.65 -0.75
C ALA A 189 22.15 5.12 -0.98
N GLU A 190 23.12 4.20 -1.12
CA GLU A 190 24.50 4.52 -1.44
C GLU A 190 24.61 5.24 -2.80
N ALA A 191 23.89 4.76 -3.82
CA ALA A 191 23.83 5.40 -5.12
C ALA A 191 23.20 6.80 -5.02
N ALA A 192 22.15 6.98 -4.20
CA ALA A 192 21.51 8.28 -3.97
C ALA A 192 22.47 9.28 -3.33
N ILE A 193 23.25 8.87 -2.33
CA ILE A 193 24.28 9.71 -1.70
C ILE A 193 25.36 10.08 -2.72
N ALA A 194 25.91 9.09 -3.44
CA ALA A 194 26.98 9.29 -4.41
C ALA A 194 26.58 10.27 -5.53
N THR A 195 25.31 10.32 -5.89
CA THR A 195 24.76 11.18 -6.95
C THR A 195 24.03 12.41 -6.42
N LYS A 196 24.08 12.65 -5.10
CA LYS A 196 23.47 13.80 -4.42
C LYS A 196 21.96 13.95 -4.62
N VAL A 197 21.24 12.83 -4.61
CA VAL A 197 19.78 12.85 -4.60
C VAL A 197 19.27 13.60 -3.36
N GLU A 198 18.35 14.56 -3.55
CA GLU A 198 17.87 15.42 -2.46
C GLU A 198 16.96 14.66 -1.46
N THR A 199 16.09 13.80 -1.96
CA THR A 199 15.04 13.16 -1.16
C THR A 199 14.94 11.67 -1.46
N PHE A 200 14.93 10.85 -0.42
CA PHE A 200 14.75 9.39 -0.49
C PHE A 200 13.65 8.97 0.48
N VAL A 201 12.57 8.40 -0.04
CA VAL A 201 11.43 7.91 0.76
C VAL A 201 11.34 6.39 0.66
N LEU A 202 11.57 5.69 1.79
CA LEU A 202 11.39 4.24 1.88
C LEU A 202 9.94 3.90 2.22
N ILE A 203 9.32 3.07 1.43
CA ILE A 203 8.05 2.41 1.77
C ILE A 203 8.34 1.30 2.78
N SER A 204 7.84 1.44 4.01
CA SER A 204 7.98 0.46 5.08
C SER A 204 6.63 -0.15 5.47
N THR A 205 6.57 -0.84 6.60
CA THR A 205 5.40 -1.62 7.02
C THR A 205 5.28 -1.66 8.54
N ASP A 206 4.06 -1.89 9.05
CA ASP A 206 3.77 -2.25 10.45
C ASP A 206 4.57 -3.48 10.92
N LYS A 207 4.88 -4.42 10.03
CA LYS A 207 5.65 -5.64 10.33
C LYS A 207 7.12 -5.41 10.65
N ALA A 208 7.64 -4.20 10.41
CA ALA A 208 8.95 -3.77 10.88
C ALA A 208 8.99 -3.44 12.39
N VAL A 209 7.82 -3.32 13.02
CA VAL A 209 7.68 -3.08 14.46
C VAL A 209 7.76 -4.40 15.22
N ARG A 210 8.77 -4.56 16.08
CA ARG A 210 9.01 -5.82 16.85
C ARG A 210 8.83 -7.07 15.96
N PRO A 211 9.62 -7.20 14.89
CA PRO A 211 9.39 -8.19 13.84
C PRO A 211 9.37 -9.62 14.39
N SER A 212 8.36 -10.39 14.05
CA SER A 212 8.20 -11.82 14.37
C SER A 212 8.53 -12.73 13.18
N ASN A 213 8.91 -12.16 12.04
CA ASN A 213 9.19 -12.86 10.79
C ASN A 213 10.33 -12.20 10.01
N THR A 214 10.97 -12.97 9.13
CA THR A 214 12.12 -12.54 8.34
C THR A 214 11.80 -11.32 7.47
N MET A 215 10.64 -11.26 6.83
CA MET A 215 10.25 -10.13 6.00
C MET A 215 10.21 -8.84 6.83
N GLY A 216 9.55 -8.85 7.99
CA GLY A 216 9.51 -7.71 8.92
C GLY A 216 10.90 -7.32 9.41
N ALA A 217 11.73 -8.31 9.78
CA ALA A 217 13.12 -8.09 10.18
C ALA A 217 13.93 -7.41 9.08
N THR A 218 13.82 -7.87 7.83
CA THR A 218 14.52 -7.24 6.69
C THR A 218 14.08 -5.80 6.46
N LYS A 219 12.81 -5.48 6.63
CA LYS A 219 12.30 -4.09 6.53
C LYS A 219 12.82 -3.24 7.69
N ARG A 220 12.85 -3.78 8.92
CA ARG A 220 13.42 -3.07 10.08
C ARG A 220 14.90 -2.77 9.89
N VAL A 221 15.69 -3.72 9.44
CA VAL A 221 17.12 -3.50 9.17
C VAL A 221 17.30 -2.45 8.06
N ALA A 222 16.48 -2.48 7.01
CA ALA A 222 16.51 -1.44 5.97
C ALA A 222 16.25 -0.02 6.54
N GLU A 223 15.30 0.12 7.47
CA GLU A 223 15.07 1.39 8.18
C GLU A 223 16.31 1.82 8.98
N LEU A 224 16.91 0.91 9.76
CA LEU A 224 18.09 1.19 10.56
C LEU A 224 19.29 1.61 9.70
N VAL A 225 19.50 0.95 8.55
CA VAL A 225 20.53 1.34 7.57
C VAL A 225 20.32 2.77 7.09
N LEU A 226 19.08 3.14 6.71
CA LEU A 226 18.80 4.50 6.25
C LEU A 226 18.93 5.54 7.37
N GLN A 227 18.57 5.19 8.60
CA GLN A 227 18.77 6.06 9.77
C GLN A 227 20.26 6.30 10.04
N ALA A 228 21.10 5.25 9.95
CA ALA A 228 22.55 5.38 10.12
C ALA A 228 23.17 6.24 9.00
N LEU A 229 22.78 6.00 7.74
CA LEU A 229 23.22 6.80 6.60
C LEU A 229 22.78 8.27 6.69
N ALA A 230 21.60 8.54 7.26
CA ALA A 230 21.12 9.91 7.47
C ALA A 230 21.99 10.72 8.45
N LYS A 231 22.61 10.04 9.42
CA LYS A 231 23.56 10.70 10.34
C LYS A 231 24.90 11.04 9.67
N GLU A 232 25.34 10.23 8.71
CA GLU A 232 26.61 10.41 8.02
C GLU A 232 26.53 11.33 6.80
N SER A 233 25.36 11.42 6.17
CA SER A 233 25.16 12.16 4.93
C SER A 233 24.20 13.34 5.13
N SER A 234 24.65 14.53 4.77
CA SER A 234 23.84 15.75 4.72
C SER A 234 23.23 16.01 3.34
N SER A 235 23.62 15.25 2.31
CA SER A 235 23.20 15.50 0.92
C SER A 235 21.84 14.90 0.57
N THR A 236 21.42 13.82 1.26
CA THR A 236 20.19 13.09 0.97
C THR A 236 19.33 13.03 2.23
N CYS A 237 18.10 13.53 2.14
CA CYS A 237 17.10 13.43 3.20
C CYS A 237 16.41 12.07 3.12
N PHE A 238 16.75 11.16 4.03
CA PHE A 238 16.12 9.84 4.14
C PHE A 238 14.88 9.89 5.03
N THR A 239 13.78 9.36 4.54
CA THR A 239 12.50 9.27 5.24
C THR A 239 11.92 7.87 5.08
N MET A 240 11.43 7.28 6.14
CA MET A 240 10.76 5.99 6.16
C MET A 240 9.29 6.16 6.50
N VAL A 241 8.40 5.45 5.81
CA VAL A 241 6.96 5.56 6.06
C VAL A 241 6.38 4.17 6.30
N ARG A 242 5.86 3.94 7.51
CA ARG A 242 5.19 2.71 7.92
C ARG A 242 3.69 2.83 7.78
N PHE A 243 3.08 1.80 7.26
CA PHE A 243 1.64 1.60 7.26
C PHE A 243 1.29 0.11 7.25
N GLY A 244 0.05 -0.20 7.60
CA GLY A 244 -0.48 -1.57 7.64
C GLY A 244 -0.87 -2.11 6.27
N ASN A 245 -1.93 -2.93 6.23
CA ASN A 245 -2.35 -3.54 4.98
C ASN A 245 -3.07 -2.52 4.10
N VAL A 246 -2.88 -2.67 2.79
CA VAL A 246 -3.65 -1.91 1.79
C VAL A 246 -4.62 -2.82 1.06
N LEU A 247 -5.83 -2.30 0.81
CA LEU A 247 -6.91 -3.03 0.14
C LEU A 247 -6.52 -3.36 -1.31
N ASP A 248 -7.00 -4.51 -1.80
CA ASP A 248 -6.83 -4.97 -3.19
C ASP A 248 -5.37 -5.04 -3.70
N SER A 249 -4.37 -5.03 -2.78
CA SER A 249 -2.98 -5.25 -3.19
C SER A 249 -2.77 -6.71 -3.63
N SER A 250 -1.89 -6.90 -4.62
CA SER A 250 -1.57 -8.23 -5.17
C SER A 250 -1.19 -9.23 -4.07
N GLY A 251 -1.86 -10.41 -4.07
CA GLY A 251 -1.65 -11.47 -3.11
C GLY A 251 -2.15 -11.17 -1.68
N SER A 252 -3.00 -10.14 -1.49
CA SER A 252 -3.63 -9.86 -0.19
C SER A 252 -4.89 -10.69 0.06
N VAL A 253 -5.42 -10.61 1.28
CA VAL A 253 -6.56 -11.42 1.76
C VAL A 253 -7.84 -11.17 0.96
N ILE A 254 -8.10 -9.96 0.50
CA ILE A 254 -9.32 -9.60 -0.20
C ILE A 254 -9.42 -10.26 -1.59
N PRO A 255 -8.43 -10.15 -2.49
CA PRO A 255 -8.41 -10.93 -3.72
C PRO A 255 -8.52 -12.43 -3.50
N LEU A 256 -7.92 -12.97 -2.43
CA LEU A 256 -8.03 -14.37 -2.08
C LEU A 256 -9.48 -14.73 -1.74
N PHE A 257 -10.16 -13.97 -0.88
CA PHE A 257 -11.54 -14.20 -0.51
C PHE A 257 -12.49 -14.09 -1.71
N LYS A 258 -12.32 -13.06 -2.55
CA LYS A 258 -13.09 -12.93 -3.80
C LYS A 258 -12.96 -14.18 -4.67
N LYS A 259 -11.73 -14.69 -4.85
CA LYS A 259 -11.47 -15.90 -5.62
C LYS A 259 -12.16 -17.11 -5.00
N GLN A 260 -11.98 -17.34 -3.68
CA GLN A 260 -12.55 -18.47 -2.96
C GLN A 260 -14.10 -18.44 -2.98
N ILE A 261 -14.71 -17.28 -2.81
CA ILE A 261 -16.17 -17.12 -2.90
C ILE A 261 -16.66 -17.45 -4.31
N ASN A 262 -16.00 -16.97 -5.35
CA ASN A 262 -16.36 -17.25 -6.75
C ASN A 262 -16.20 -18.74 -7.11
N GLU A 263 -15.28 -19.45 -6.44
CA GLU A 263 -15.05 -20.90 -6.61
C GLU A 263 -16.00 -21.78 -5.76
N GLY A 264 -16.92 -21.19 -4.98
CA GLY A 264 -17.85 -21.91 -4.11
C GLY A 264 -17.28 -22.24 -2.72
N GLY A 265 -16.18 -21.64 -2.32
CA GLY A 265 -15.55 -21.81 -1.01
C GLY A 265 -14.63 -23.04 -0.89
N PRO A 266 -14.18 -23.40 0.32
CA PRO A 266 -14.36 -22.61 1.54
C PRO A 266 -13.49 -21.33 1.54
N VAL A 267 -13.94 -20.29 2.28
CA VAL A 267 -13.10 -19.13 2.57
C VAL A 267 -12.15 -19.49 3.72
N THR A 268 -10.85 -19.20 3.56
CA THR A 268 -9.84 -19.58 4.56
C THR A 268 -9.37 -18.38 5.37
N VAL A 269 -9.46 -18.48 6.70
CA VAL A 269 -9.00 -17.51 7.69
C VAL A 269 -7.99 -18.18 8.62
N THR A 270 -6.91 -17.51 8.98
CA THR A 270 -5.85 -18.13 9.79
C THR A 270 -6.25 -18.28 11.24
N ASP A 271 -6.97 -17.32 11.82
CA ASP A 271 -7.48 -17.39 13.19
C ASP A 271 -8.75 -16.53 13.34
N ILE A 272 -9.68 -16.94 14.20
CA ILE A 272 -10.95 -16.24 14.44
C ILE A 272 -10.75 -14.83 15.03
N ASN A 273 -9.67 -14.64 15.79
CA ASN A 273 -9.35 -13.39 16.48
C ASN A 273 -8.37 -12.51 15.71
N ILE A 274 -7.90 -12.94 14.54
CA ILE A 274 -6.92 -12.19 13.79
C ILE A 274 -7.50 -10.84 13.31
N VAL A 275 -6.76 -9.76 13.59
CA VAL A 275 -7.13 -8.42 13.15
C VAL A 275 -6.04 -7.82 12.29
N ARG A 276 -6.44 -6.94 11.38
CA ARG A 276 -5.52 -6.16 10.53
C ARG A 276 -6.03 -4.74 10.37
N PHE A 277 -5.11 -3.82 10.25
CA PHE A 277 -5.42 -2.47 9.82
C PHE A 277 -5.51 -2.40 8.30
N PHE A 278 -6.45 -1.62 7.78
CA PHE A 278 -6.61 -1.45 6.34
C PHE A 278 -6.73 0.02 5.95
N MET A 279 -6.15 0.32 4.80
CA MET A 279 -6.23 1.61 4.13
C MET A 279 -6.38 1.37 2.61
N THR A 280 -6.87 2.34 1.86
CA THR A 280 -6.81 2.23 0.39
C THR A 280 -5.40 2.45 -0.11
N ILE A 281 -5.05 1.85 -1.26
CA ILE A 281 -3.74 2.09 -1.88
C ILE A 281 -3.56 3.57 -2.20
N SER A 282 -4.62 4.22 -2.72
CA SER A 282 -4.57 5.64 -3.09
C SER A 282 -4.33 6.55 -1.89
N GLU A 283 -5.02 6.31 -0.77
CA GLU A 283 -4.83 7.07 0.48
C GLU A 283 -3.43 6.83 1.06
N ALA A 284 -2.97 5.59 1.10
CA ALA A 284 -1.63 5.27 1.60
C ALA A 284 -0.54 6.01 0.82
N VAL A 285 -0.64 6.01 -0.51
CA VAL A 285 0.33 6.68 -1.38
C VAL A 285 0.28 8.20 -1.23
N GLU A 286 -0.89 8.78 -1.12
CA GLU A 286 -1.08 10.20 -0.88
C GLU A 286 -0.41 10.64 0.43
N LEU A 287 -0.63 9.88 1.51
CA LEU A 287 0.01 10.15 2.80
C LEU A 287 1.53 9.89 2.77
N VAL A 288 2.01 8.90 2.01
CA VAL A 288 3.44 8.66 1.80
C VAL A 288 4.11 9.85 1.12
N ILE A 289 3.50 10.41 0.10
CA ILE A 289 4.04 11.59 -0.59
C ILE A 289 4.13 12.79 0.37
N GLN A 290 3.09 13.02 1.18
CA GLN A 290 3.07 14.09 2.18
C GLN A 290 4.12 13.85 3.29
N ALA A 291 4.24 12.61 3.80
CA ALA A 291 5.27 12.25 4.78
C ALA A 291 6.69 12.50 4.24
N GLY A 292 6.95 12.12 2.98
CA GLY A 292 8.22 12.39 2.31
C GLY A 292 8.55 13.87 2.20
N ALA A 293 7.54 14.74 2.08
CA ALA A 293 7.72 16.19 2.06
C ALA A 293 8.07 16.78 3.44
N MET A 294 7.65 16.15 4.54
CA MET A 294 7.89 16.59 5.90
C MET A 294 9.21 16.09 6.49
N GLY A 295 9.89 15.13 5.86
CA GLY A 295 11.12 14.53 6.35
C GLY A 295 12.25 15.51 6.51
N LYS A 296 13.03 15.36 7.60
CA LYS A 296 14.22 16.16 7.93
C LYS A 296 15.52 15.35 7.93
N GLY A 297 15.43 14.04 7.74
CA GLY A 297 16.53 13.08 7.69
C GLY A 297 16.51 12.07 8.84
N GLY A 298 16.37 10.79 8.51
CA GLY A 298 16.27 9.68 9.47
C GLY A 298 14.88 9.50 10.11
N ASP A 299 13.89 10.30 9.71
CA ASP A 299 12.54 10.25 10.28
C ASP A 299 11.80 8.97 9.88
N VAL A 300 11.11 8.38 10.84
CA VAL A 300 10.14 7.29 10.64
C VAL A 300 8.75 7.86 10.85
N PHE A 301 7.99 7.97 9.79
CA PHE A 301 6.57 8.32 9.86
C PHE A 301 5.69 7.08 9.91
N VAL A 302 4.59 7.19 10.62
CA VAL A 302 3.57 6.15 10.77
C VAL A 302 2.23 6.72 10.35
N LEU A 303 1.57 6.04 9.42
CA LEU A 303 0.25 6.46 8.97
C LEU A 303 -0.82 5.97 9.95
N ASP A 304 -1.77 6.84 10.26
CA ASP A 304 -2.95 6.47 11.03
C ASP A 304 -3.82 5.51 10.20
N MET A 305 -3.87 4.27 10.65
CA MET A 305 -4.61 3.20 9.97
C MET A 305 -6.08 3.11 10.37
N GLY A 306 -6.53 3.95 11.32
CA GLY A 306 -7.87 3.88 11.89
C GLY A 306 -8.11 2.61 12.71
N GLU A 307 -9.37 2.16 12.78
CA GLU A 307 -9.74 0.99 13.59
C GLU A 307 -9.30 -0.34 12.94
N PRO A 308 -8.85 -1.31 13.76
CA PRO A 308 -8.50 -2.64 13.27
C PRO A 308 -9.73 -3.45 12.87
N VAL A 309 -9.63 -4.23 11.81
CA VAL A 309 -10.72 -5.04 11.26
C VAL A 309 -10.47 -6.51 11.55
N LYS A 310 -11.45 -7.21 12.14
CA LYS A 310 -11.43 -8.67 12.28
C LYS A 310 -11.57 -9.33 10.91
N ILE A 311 -10.60 -10.16 10.55
CA ILE A 311 -10.58 -10.81 9.23
C ILE A 311 -11.74 -11.79 9.04
N TYR A 312 -12.18 -12.46 10.11
CA TYR A 312 -13.36 -13.32 10.07
C TYR A 312 -14.64 -12.53 9.75
N GLU A 313 -14.86 -11.36 10.38
CA GLU A 313 -16.02 -10.52 10.10
C GLU A 313 -15.96 -9.93 8.67
N LEU A 314 -14.77 -9.62 8.17
CA LEU A 314 -14.58 -9.22 6.78
C LEU A 314 -14.99 -10.35 5.83
N ALA A 315 -14.58 -11.61 6.10
CA ALA A 315 -14.96 -12.77 5.31
C ALA A 315 -16.47 -12.96 5.27
N LYS A 316 -17.15 -12.91 6.43
CA LYS A 316 -18.61 -12.99 6.54
C LYS A 316 -19.31 -11.95 5.68
N LYS A 317 -18.93 -10.68 5.85
CA LYS A 317 -19.50 -9.57 5.07
C LYS A 317 -19.30 -9.77 3.57
N MET A 318 -18.12 -10.23 3.14
CA MET A 318 -17.86 -10.50 1.72
C MET A 318 -18.74 -11.60 1.15
N ILE A 319 -18.97 -12.71 1.91
CA ILE A 319 -19.87 -13.79 1.53
C ILE A 319 -21.31 -13.24 1.37
N GLN A 320 -21.81 -12.54 2.38
CA GLN A 320 -23.18 -12.00 2.41
C GLN A 320 -23.42 -11.00 1.27
N LEU A 321 -22.47 -10.09 1.03
CA LEU A 321 -22.56 -9.10 -0.05
C LEU A 321 -22.45 -9.70 -1.46
N SER A 322 -21.96 -10.95 -1.55
CA SER A 322 -22.00 -11.74 -2.79
C SER A 322 -23.35 -12.45 -3.00
N GLY A 323 -24.34 -12.21 -2.12
CA GLY A 323 -25.65 -12.84 -2.17
C GLY A 323 -25.67 -14.27 -1.66
N LEU A 324 -24.59 -14.69 -0.97
CA LEU A 324 -24.42 -16.04 -0.44
C LEU A 324 -24.56 -16.06 1.08
N GLN A 325 -24.88 -17.22 1.65
CA GLN A 325 -25.00 -17.41 3.08
C GLN A 325 -23.79 -18.11 3.67
N LEU A 326 -23.39 -17.65 4.86
CA LEU A 326 -22.40 -18.36 5.65
C LEU A 326 -22.99 -19.71 6.07
N LYS A 327 -22.22 -20.77 5.85
CA LYS A 327 -22.48 -22.11 6.37
C LYS A 327 -21.79 -22.25 7.72
N ASP A 328 -22.57 -22.34 8.79
CA ASP A 328 -22.09 -22.54 10.17
C ASP A 328 -23.07 -23.40 10.97
N GLU A 329 -22.86 -23.54 12.28
CA GLU A 329 -23.71 -24.34 13.16
C GLU A 329 -25.15 -23.80 13.22
N ASN A 330 -25.37 -22.52 13.06
CA ASN A 330 -26.69 -21.88 13.06
C ASN A 330 -27.37 -21.94 11.68
N ASN A 331 -26.59 -22.15 10.61
CA ASN A 331 -27.08 -22.28 9.24
C ASN A 331 -26.33 -23.39 8.49
N PRO A 332 -26.66 -24.69 8.79
CA PRO A 332 -25.97 -25.83 8.18
C PRO A 332 -26.16 -25.95 6.67
N ASP A 333 -27.23 -25.37 6.13
CA ASP A 333 -27.56 -25.35 4.71
C ASP A 333 -27.02 -24.12 3.98
N GLY A 334 -26.12 -23.31 4.62
CA GLY A 334 -25.48 -22.18 4.03
C GLY A 334 -24.58 -22.53 2.84
N ASP A 335 -24.26 -21.53 2.02
CA ASP A 335 -23.57 -21.72 0.74
C ASP A 335 -22.05 -21.87 0.91
N ILE A 336 -21.44 -21.07 1.79
CA ILE A 336 -19.98 -20.94 1.93
C ILE A 336 -19.54 -21.13 3.39
N GLU A 337 -18.66 -22.10 3.61
CA GLU A 337 -18.00 -22.33 4.89
C GLU A 337 -16.77 -21.43 5.05
N VAL A 338 -16.48 -20.96 6.29
CA VAL A 338 -15.20 -20.36 6.65
C VAL A 338 -14.37 -21.40 7.41
N LYS A 339 -13.20 -21.75 6.87
CA LYS A 339 -12.25 -22.68 7.49
C LYS A 339 -11.10 -21.95 8.17
N PHE A 340 -10.80 -22.35 9.40
CA PHE A 340 -9.62 -21.87 10.13
C PHE A 340 -8.42 -22.77 9.85
N THR A 341 -7.32 -22.15 9.36
CA THR A 341 -6.11 -22.88 8.91
C THR A 341 -4.98 -22.87 9.92
N GLY A 342 -5.13 -22.14 11.03
CA GLY A 342 -4.06 -21.86 11.97
C GLY A 342 -3.14 -20.72 11.51
N LEU A 343 -2.50 -20.04 12.47
CA LEU A 343 -1.53 -18.98 12.19
C LEU A 343 -0.33 -19.55 11.42
N ARG A 344 0.17 -18.80 10.45
CA ARG A 344 1.39 -19.12 9.72
C ARG A 344 2.63 -18.81 10.57
N PRO A 345 3.78 -19.46 10.32
CA PRO A 345 5.03 -19.09 10.99
C PRO A 345 5.32 -17.59 10.88
N GLY A 346 5.55 -16.95 12.03
CA GLY A 346 5.81 -15.51 12.09
C GLY A 346 4.61 -14.59 11.91
N GLU A 347 3.39 -15.11 11.78
CA GLU A 347 2.18 -14.31 11.70
C GLU A 347 1.71 -13.91 13.11
N LYS A 348 1.44 -12.59 13.31
CA LYS A 348 0.90 -12.05 14.55
C LYS A 348 -0.63 -12.04 14.52
N LEU A 349 -1.30 -12.27 15.66
CA LEU A 349 -2.73 -12.01 15.80
C LEU A 349 -3.05 -10.53 15.65
N TYR A 350 -2.22 -9.68 16.26
CA TYR A 350 -2.36 -8.23 16.29
C TYR A 350 -1.08 -7.59 15.78
N GLU A 351 -1.17 -6.69 14.80
CA GLU A 351 -0.02 -5.90 14.32
C GLU A 351 0.09 -4.60 15.11
N GLU A 352 1.33 -4.13 15.29
CA GLU A 352 1.67 -2.91 16.00
C GLU A 352 2.17 -1.85 15.01
N LEU A 353 1.79 -0.60 15.20
CA LEU A 353 2.24 0.50 14.34
C LEU A 353 3.48 1.22 14.88
N LEU A 354 3.67 1.22 16.20
CA LEU A 354 4.76 1.92 16.91
C LEU A 354 5.54 0.93 17.81
N ILE A 355 6.85 1.17 17.98
CA ILE A 355 7.71 0.40 18.91
C ILE A 355 7.46 0.84 20.36
N GLY A 356 7.10 2.08 20.60
CA GLY A 356 6.78 2.68 21.90
C GLY A 356 5.48 3.46 21.83
N GLU A 357 5.08 4.04 22.97
CA GLU A 357 3.89 4.88 23.04
C GLU A 357 4.13 6.31 22.55
N ASN A 358 5.39 6.70 22.34
CA ASN A 358 5.77 8.07 21.98
C ASN A 358 5.72 8.29 20.48
N SER A 359 4.86 9.18 20.09
CA SER A 359 4.81 9.71 18.72
C SER A 359 4.59 11.23 18.75
N ILE A 360 5.17 11.92 17.79
CA ILE A 360 5.02 13.36 17.63
C ILE A 360 3.97 13.61 16.54
N LYS A 361 3.01 14.47 16.83
CA LYS A 361 2.03 14.94 15.84
C LYS A 361 2.75 15.74 14.75
N THR A 362 2.25 15.64 13.53
CA THR A 362 2.74 16.41 12.39
C THR A 362 1.68 17.41 11.92
N ASP A 363 1.98 18.18 10.89
CA ASP A 363 1.04 19.10 10.24
C ASP A 363 -0.14 18.36 9.56
N ASN A 364 -0.03 17.04 9.39
CA ASN A 364 -1.11 16.19 8.92
C ASN A 364 -1.56 15.24 10.04
N THR A 365 -2.83 15.32 10.44
CA THR A 365 -3.40 14.53 11.55
C THR A 365 -3.36 13.02 11.33
N LEU A 366 -3.24 12.56 10.07
CA LEU A 366 -3.12 11.14 9.70
C LEU A 366 -1.68 10.65 9.60
N ILE A 367 -0.69 11.52 9.89
CA ILE A 367 0.73 11.16 9.84
C ILE A 367 1.36 11.52 11.18
N MET A 368 1.91 10.51 11.85
CA MET A 368 2.66 10.67 13.09
C MET A 368 4.14 10.43 12.83
N ARG A 369 5.03 11.07 13.59
CA ARG A 369 6.46 10.78 13.58
C ARG A 369 6.80 9.92 14.80
N ALA A 370 7.40 8.75 14.57
CA ALA A 370 7.85 7.87 15.65
C ALA A 370 9.13 8.44 16.30
N GLU A 371 9.21 8.37 17.63
CA GLU A 371 10.44 8.64 18.38
C GLU A 371 11.17 7.33 18.61
N GLU A 372 12.19 7.06 17.80
CA GLU A 372 12.97 5.82 17.89
C GLU A 372 14.46 6.13 17.96
N LYS A 373 15.19 5.32 18.76
CA LYS A 373 16.64 5.43 18.84
C LYS A 373 17.27 5.04 17.51
N MET A 374 18.01 5.96 16.92
CA MET A 374 18.82 5.71 15.74
C MET A 374 20.15 5.07 16.15
N LEU A 375 20.55 4.03 15.43
CA LEU A 375 21.88 3.42 15.59
C LEU A 375 22.92 4.22 14.77
N ASP A 376 24.17 4.11 15.19
CA ASP A 376 25.28 4.63 14.40
C ASP A 376 25.75 3.56 13.40
N TRP A 377 26.41 3.99 12.32
CA TRP A 377 26.87 3.07 11.27
C TRP A 377 27.87 2.01 11.78
N SER A 378 28.60 2.31 12.86
CA SER A 378 29.55 1.42 13.50
C SER A 378 28.93 0.26 14.30
N VAL A 379 27.62 0.28 14.52
CA VAL A 379 26.85 -0.74 15.23
C VAL A 379 26.22 -1.73 14.27
#